data_81b4ae570054bd051c348354637b8b74
#
_entry.id   81b4ae570054bd051c348354637b8b74
#
_cell.length_a   1.000
_cell.length_b   1.000
_cell.length_c   1.000
_cell.angle_alpha   90.00
_cell.angle_beta   90.00
_cell.angle_gamma   90.00
#
_symmetry.space_group_name_H-M   'P 1'
#
loop_
_entity.id
_entity.type
_entity.pdbx_description
1 polymer ?
#
loop_
_entity_poly.entity_id
_entity_poly.type
_entity_poly.pdbx_seq_one_letter_code
_entity_poly.pdbx_strand_id
1 'polypeptide(L)'
;MTRADAVIVNALVRQALSAAQEVMGENGLNAVLRSSGLERFIGNFPPDDLNPAIQASQYARFNAAIEEFYGRGGRGILKRIGKASFEYAVREQAALLGVAGAALKLLPERQRIKFILNSMVNALKKTNPQVEAWMEDGGGRVACIEATCAICHGRTSETPLCHLYLGSIGEAVRWATGREHNIIETQCIARGDPYCRFEVGDAKDA
;
A
#
# COMPACT_ATOMS: atom_id res chain seq x y z
N MET A 1 -17.59 -14.20 -9.49
CA MET A 1 -18.12 -13.73 -8.19
C MET A 1 -17.69 -12.29 -8.01
N THR A 2 -18.63 -11.37 -7.87
CA THR A 2 -18.30 -9.96 -7.53
C THR A 2 -17.80 -9.92 -6.09
N ARG A 3 -16.54 -9.50 -5.90
CA ARG A 3 -15.99 -9.28 -4.56
C ARG A 3 -16.71 -8.12 -3.89
N ALA A 4 -16.94 -8.22 -2.58
CA ALA A 4 -17.55 -7.13 -1.82
C ALA A 4 -16.72 -5.85 -1.97
N ASP A 5 -17.39 -4.70 -2.12
CA ASP A 5 -16.76 -3.39 -2.19
C ASP A 5 -16.39 -2.94 -0.76
N ALA A 6 -15.24 -3.39 -0.29
CA ALA A 6 -14.80 -3.22 1.08
C ALA A 6 -14.60 -1.74 1.43
N VAL A 7 -14.88 -1.38 2.68
CA VAL A 7 -14.70 -0.02 3.20
C VAL A 7 -13.22 0.22 3.54
N ILE A 8 -12.72 1.40 3.22
CA ILE A 8 -11.40 1.90 3.64
C ILE A 8 -11.62 3.01 4.68
N VAL A 9 -10.92 2.91 5.80
CA VAL A 9 -11.05 3.84 6.92
C VAL A 9 -10.34 5.17 6.68
N ASN A 10 -10.78 6.20 7.41
CA ASN A 10 -10.27 7.57 7.32
C ASN A 10 -8.73 7.65 7.44
N ALA A 11 -8.14 6.98 8.42
CA ALA A 11 -6.69 6.99 8.64
C ALA A 11 -5.89 6.55 7.40
N LEU A 12 -6.29 5.45 6.75
CA LEU A 12 -5.62 4.95 5.55
C LEU A 12 -5.79 5.90 4.36
N VAL A 13 -6.98 6.47 4.19
CA VAL A 13 -7.23 7.47 3.14
C VAL A 13 -6.42 8.74 3.39
N ARG A 14 -6.40 9.23 4.63
CA ARG A 14 -5.60 10.39 5.02
C ARG A 14 -4.11 10.20 4.71
N GLN A 15 -3.53 9.06 5.10
CA GLN A 15 -2.13 8.74 4.81
C GLN A 15 -1.85 8.73 3.30
N ALA A 16 -2.73 8.10 2.51
CA ALA A 16 -2.58 8.07 1.06
C ALA A 16 -2.68 9.45 0.42
N LEU A 17 -3.62 10.30 0.86
CA LEU A 17 -3.79 11.66 0.36
C LEU A 17 -2.62 12.58 0.76
N SER A 18 -2.14 12.47 2.01
CA SER A 18 -0.98 13.22 2.49
C SER A 18 0.28 12.86 1.69
N ALA A 19 0.50 11.58 1.47
CA ALA A 19 1.60 11.08 0.65
C ALA A 19 1.47 11.50 -0.83
N ALA A 20 0.26 11.47 -1.37
CA ALA A 20 0.00 11.93 -2.73
C ALA A 20 0.27 13.44 -2.88
N GLN A 21 -0.16 14.26 -1.91
CA GLN A 21 0.13 15.68 -1.90
C GLN A 21 1.63 15.97 -1.82
N GLU A 22 2.38 15.25 -1.00
CA GLU A 22 3.84 15.38 -0.91
C GLU A 22 4.53 15.06 -2.24
N VAL A 23 4.08 14.01 -2.94
CA VAL A 23 4.73 13.52 -4.17
C VAL A 23 4.31 14.30 -5.40
N MET A 24 3.05 14.75 -5.49
CA MET A 24 2.45 15.35 -6.69
C MET A 24 2.25 16.86 -6.57
N GLY A 25 2.36 17.40 -5.36
CA GLY A 25 1.94 18.76 -5.03
C GLY A 25 0.41 18.90 -4.94
N GLU A 26 -0.04 19.99 -4.35
CA GLU A 26 -1.45 20.26 -4.13
C GLU A 26 -2.27 20.29 -5.43
N ASN A 27 -1.77 20.98 -6.47
CA ASN A 27 -2.48 21.09 -7.74
C ASN A 27 -2.63 19.74 -8.45
N GLY A 28 -1.59 18.90 -8.41
CA GLY A 28 -1.63 17.55 -8.97
C GLY A 28 -2.63 16.67 -8.24
N LEU A 29 -2.61 16.67 -6.90
CA LEU A 29 -3.58 15.95 -6.09
C LEU A 29 -5.01 16.42 -6.37
N ASN A 30 -5.25 17.75 -6.39
CA ASN A 30 -6.58 18.30 -6.64
C ASN A 30 -7.14 17.90 -8.01
N ALA A 31 -6.30 17.83 -9.05
CA ALA A 31 -6.71 17.35 -10.37
C ALA A 31 -7.13 15.87 -10.32
N VAL A 32 -6.32 15.02 -9.67
CA VAL A 32 -6.63 13.59 -9.50
C VAL A 32 -7.88 13.37 -8.64
N LEU A 33 -8.08 14.15 -7.56
CA LEU A 33 -9.29 14.04 -6.73
C LEU A 33 -10.56 14.36 -7.52
N ARG A 34 -10.52 15.37 -8.41
CA ARG A 34 -11.66 15.68 -9.28
C ARG A 34 -11.94 14.57 -10.28
N SER A 35 -10.92 14.06 -10.96
CA SER A 35 -11.09 13.00 -11.97
C SER A 35 -11.51 11.65 -11.36
N SER A 36 -11.20 11.39 -10.09
CA SER A 36 -11.58 10.17 -9.37
C SER A 36 -12.92 10.26 -8.62
N GLY A 37 -13.60 11.42 -8.61
CA GLY A 37 -14.85 11.65 -7.87
C GLY A 37 -14.65 11.73 -6.35
N LEU A 38 -13.49 12.24 -5.93
CA LEU A 38 -13.11 12.41 -4.53
C LEU A 38 -12.87 13.89 -4.17
N GLU A 39 -13.46 14.82 -4.91
CA GLU A 39 -13.29 16.27 -4.75
C GLU A 39 -13.65 16.78 -3.35
N ARG A 40 -14.43 16.04 -2.57
CA ARG A 40 -14.75 16.35 -1.18
C ARG A 40 -13.53 16.42 -0.26
N PHE A 41 -12.42 15.83 -0.69
CA PHE A 41 -11.16 15.83 0.05
C PHE A 41 -10.21 16.96 -0.35
N ILE A 42 -10.58 17.79 -1.31
CA ILE A 42 -9.78 18.97 -1.68
C ILE A 42 -9.76 19.95 -0.52
N GLY A 43 -8.58 20.21 0.04
CA GLY A 43 -8.40 21.08 1.21
C GLY A 43 -9.02 20.55 2.52
N ASN A 44 -9.61 19.34 2.51
CA ASN A 44 -10.31 18.78 3.66
C ASN A 44 -10.05 17.27 3.76
N PHE A 45 -8.87 16.89 4.21
CA PHE A 45 -8.52 15.48 4.38
C PHE A 45 -9.34 14.85 5.52
N PRO A 46 -9.66 13.55 5.42
CA PRO A 46 -10.41 12.88 6.47
C PRO A 46 -9.64 12.89 7.80
N PRO A 47 -10.33 12.78 8.95
CA PRO A 47 -9.67 12.71 10.26
C PRO A 47 -8.81 11.44 10.38
N ASP A 48 -7.92 11.43 11.37
CA ASP A 48 -7.10 10.23 11.69
C ASP A 48 -7.88 9.33 12.66
N ASP A 49 -8.83 8.57 12.12
CA ASP A 49 -9.63 7.61 12.88
C ASP A 49 -9.98 6.37 12.03
N LEU A 50 -10.65 5.39 12.64
CA LEU A 50 -11.05 4.15 12.00
C LEU A 50 -12.49 4.17 11.44
N ASN A 51 -13.12 5.34 11.36
CA ASN A 51 -14.44 5.45 10.74
C ASN A 51 -14.35 5.26 9.21
N PRO A 52 -15.43 4.78 8.57
CA PRO A 52 -15.51 4.62 7.14
C PRO A 52 -15.24 5.93 6.37
N ALA A 53 -14.37 5.88 5.35
CA ALA A 53 -14.09 7.02 4.49
C ALA A 53 -14.60 6.82 3.06
N ILE A 54 -14.13 5.78 2.39
CA ILE A 54 -14.45 5.47 0.99
C ILE A 54 -14.60 3.96 0.77
N GLN A 55 -15.15 3.58 -0.39
CA GLN A 55 -15.19 2.20 -0.83
C GLN A 55 -13.89 1.83 -1.59
N ALA A 56 -13.56 0.54 -1.65
CA ALA A 56 -12.41 0.02 -2.41
C ALA A 56 -12.47 0.42 -3.89
N SER A 57 -13.68 0.43 -4.48
CA SER A 57 -13.89 0.92 -5.85
C SER A 57 -13.50 2.38 -6.05
N GLN A 58 -13.72 3.24 -5.05
CA GLN A 58 -13.31 4.65 -5.10
C GLN A 58 -11.78 4.76 -4.95
N TYR A 59 -11.18 3.94 -4.09
CA TYR A 59 -9.72 3.90 -3.94
C TYR A 59 -9.02 3.38 -5.21
N ALA A 60 -9.60 2.36 -5.86
CA ALA A 60 -9.12 1.86 -7.14
C ALA A 60 -9.18 2.95 -8.23
N ARG A 61 -10.27 3.74 -8.30
CA ARG A 61 -10.37 4.88 -9.22
C ARG A 61 -9.34 5.97 -8.92
N PHE A 62 -9.07 6.26 -7.65
CA PHE A 62 -8.01 7.20 -7.27
C PHE A 62 -6.64 6.75 -7.81
N ASN A 63 -6.30 5.47 -7.65
CA ASN A 63 -5.06 4.92 -8.21
C ASN A 63 -5.03 4.97 -9.74
N ALA A 64 -6.14 4.65 -10.41
CA ALA A 64 -6.27 4.74 -11.86
C ALA A 64 -6.09 6.18 -12.37
N ALA A 65 -6.71 7.15 -11.69
CA ALA A 65 -6.59 8.57 -12.03
C ALA A 65 -5.15 9.09 -11.95
N ILE A 66 -4.34 8.60 -11.00
CA ILE A 66 -2.90 8.92 -10.93
C ILE A 66 -2.16 8.34 -12.14
N GLU A 67 -2.46 7.09 -12.51
CA GLU A 67 -1.85 6.47 -13.70
C GLU A 67 -2.21 7.23 -14.98
N GLU A 68 -3.46 7.61 -15.15
CA GLU A 68 -3.93 8.38 -16.29
C GLU A 68 -3.28 9.77 -16.36
N PHE A 69 -3.23 10.48 -15.23
CA PHE A 69 -2.66 11.83 -15.15
C PHE A 69 -1.18 11.87 -15.52
N TYR A 70 -0.39 10.89 -15.11
CA TYR A 70 1.05 10.83 -15.35
C TYR A 70 1.44 9.90 -16.53
N GLY A 71 0.50 9.20 -17.14
CA GLY A 71 0.75 8.28 -18.23
C GLY A 71 1.85 7.27 -17.87
N ARG A 72 2.89 7.18 -18.71
CA ARG A 72 4.02 6.24 -18.48
C ARG A 72 4.74 6.43 -17.16
N GLY A 73 4.69 7.63 -16.58
CA GLY A 73 5.29 7.95 -15.27
C GLY A 73 4.44 7.51 -14.07
N GLY A 74 3.14 7.25 -14.26
CA GLY A 74 2.17 7.00 -13.18
C GLY A 74 2.56 5.85 -12.25
N ARG A 75 3.12 4.76 -12.80
CA ARG A 75 3.64 3.63 -12.02
C ARG A 75 4.72 4.05 -11.01
N GLY A 76 5.63 4.90 -11.45
CA GLY A 76 6.70 5.44 -10.59
C GLY A 76 6.15 6.38 -9.51
N ILE A 77 5.18 7.23 -9.88
CA ILE A 77 4.50 8.13 -8.93
C ILE A 77 3.76 7.32 -7.87
N LEU A 78 2.99 6.30 -8.24
CA LEU A 78 2.29 5.43 -7.27
C LEU A 78 3.24 4.72 -6.32
N LYS A 79 4.38 4.22 -6.79
CA LYS A 79 5.41 3.65 -5.90
C LYS A 79 5.96 4.68 -4.91
N ARG A 80 6.20 5.91 -5.34
CA ARG A 80 6.64 6.99 -4.45
C ARG A 80 5.57 7.36 -3.42
N ILE A 81 4.30 7.42 -3.83
CA ILE A 81 3.18 7.65 -2.92
C ILE A 81 3.08 6.52 -1.90
N GLY A 82 3.20 5.26 -2.34
CA GLY A 82 3.19 4.12 -1.44
C GLY A 82 4.32 4.15 -0.41
N LYS A 83 5.54 4.53 -0.84
CA LYS A 83 6.68 4.75 0.04
C LYS A 83 6.36 5.81 1.10
N ALA A 84 5.95 6.99 0.69
CA ALA A 84 5.60 8.10 1.58
C ALA A 84 4.43 7.72 2.52
N SER A 85 3.42 6.98 2.04
CA SER A 85 2.30 6.51 2.87
C SER A 85 2.78 5.65 4.04
N PHE A 86 3.73 4.75 3.81
CA PHE A 86 4.32 3.95 4.90
C PHE A 86 5.11 4.83 5.88
N GLU A 87 5.85 5.81 5.39
CA GLU A 87 6.59 6.75 6.25
C GLU A 87 5.64 7.56 7.15
N TYR A 88 4.48 7.99 6.65
CA TYR A 88 3.44 8.63 7.46
C TYR A 88 2.92 7.69 8.55
N ALA A 89 2.59 6.43 8.20
CA ALA A 89 2.12 5.44 9.17
C ALA A 89 3.15 5.20 10.30
N VAL A 90 4.44 5.15 9.97
CA VAL A 90 5.52 4.99 10.96
C VAL A 90 5.65 6.21 11.86
N ARG A 91 5.56 7.42 11.32
CA ARG A 91 5.66 8.67 12.12
C ARG A 91 4.54 8.79 13.14
N GLU A 92 3.31 8.46 12.76
CA GLU A 92 2.13 8.48 13.63
C GLU A 92 2.24 7.43 14.77
N GLN A 93 2.98 6.34 14.56
CA GLN A 93 3.18 5.27 15.53
C GLN A 93 4.61 5.23 16.14
N ALA A 94 5.38 6.29 15.99
CA ALA A 94 6.81 6.34 16.30
C ALA A 94 7.15 5.89 17.76
N ALA A 95 6.31 6.19 18.72
CA ALA A 95 6.52 5.81 20.11
C ALA A 95 6.46 4.28 20.32
N LEU A 96 5.55 3.59 19.63
CA LEU A 96 5.40 2.13 19.69
C LEU A 96 6.48 1.41 18.87
N LEU A 97 6.84 1.99 17.72
CA LEU A 97 7.79 1.40 16.77
C LEU A 97 9.25 1.60 17.19
N GLY A 98 9.55 2.64 17.98
CA GLY A 98 10.93 2.92 18.45
C GLY A 98 11.51 1.79 19.28
N VAL A 99 10.75 1.23 20.22
CA VAL A 99 11.16 0.08 21.05
C VAL A 99 11.24 -1.20 20.21
N ALA A 100 10.24 -1.43 19.35
CA ALA A 100 10.22 -2.58 18.43
C ALA A 100 11.39 -2.53 17.43
N GLY A 101 11.73 -1.35 16.90
CA GLY A 101 12.83 -1.18 15.95
C GLY A 101 14.21 -1.53 16.49
N ALA A 102 14.47 -1.26 17.78
CA ALA A 102 15.72 -1.63 18.41
C ALA A 102 15.84 -3.17 18.57
N ALA A 103 14.78 -3.83 19.02
CA ALA A 103 14.74 -5.28 19.16
C ALA A 103 14.81 -6.00 17.78
N LEU A 104 14.19 -5.43 16.76
CA LEU A 104 14.22 -5.97 15.40
C LEU A 104 15.65 -6.09 14.85
N LYS A 105 16.53 -5.12 15.15
CA LYS A 105 17.91 -5.14 14.66
C LYS A 105 18.73 -6.36 15.12
N LEU A 106 18.32 -7.03 16.19
CA LEU A 106 18.96 -8.24 16.70
C LEU A 106 18.54 -9.51 15.95
N LEU A 107 17.50 -9.45 15.13
CA LEU A 107 16.98 -10.60 14.39
C LEU A 107 17.68 -10.74 13.03
N PRO A 108 17.82 -11.99 12.52
CA PRO A 108 18.22 -12.22 11.14
C PRO A 108 17.31 -11.49 10.15
N GLU A 109 17.85 -11.06 9.01
CA GLU A 109 17.15 -10.24 8.01
C GLU A 109 15.80 -10.84 7.60
N ARG A 110 15.76 -12.15 7.29
CA ARG A 110 14.51 -12.84 6.94
C ARG A 110 13.44 -12.75 8.03
N GLN A 111 13.82 -12.79 9.30
CA GLN A 111 12.85 -12.66 10.41
C GLN A 111 12.34 -11.23 10.53
N ARG A 112 13.17 -10.22 10.24
CA ARG A 112 12.75 -8.82 10.18
C ARG A 112 11.75 -8.58 9.06
N ILE A 113 11.97 -9.17 7.88
CA ILE A 113 11.02 -9.13 6.75
C ILE A 113 9.69 -9.77 7.14
N LYS A 114 9.72 -10.96 7.74
CA LYS A 114 8.50 -11.64 8.21
C LYS A 114 7.74 -10.82 9.24
N PHE A 115 8.44 -10.21 10.17
CA PHE A 115 7.83 -9.37 11.20
C PHE A 115 7.09 -8.18 10.58
N ILE A 116 7.74 -7.44 9.69
CA ILE A 116 7.13 -6.23 9.12
C ILE A 116 5.95 -6.57 8.21
N LEU A 117 6.04 -7.61 7.39
CA LEU A 117 4.93 -8.03 6.54
C LEU A 117 3.73 -8.54 7.35
N ASN A 118 3.98 -9.32 8.41
CA ASN A 118 2.93 -9.72 9.36
C ASN A 118 2.26 -8.51 10.04
N SER A 119 3.05 -7.52 10.42
CA SER A 119 2.53 -6.29 11.02
C SER A 119 1.62 -5.53 10.06
N MET A 120 2.01 -5.42 8.79
CA MET A 120 1.18 -4.80 7.73
C MET A 120 -0.14 -5.57 7.52
N VAL A 121 -0.07 -6.91 7.40
CA VAL A 121 -1.26 -7.76 7.26
C VAL A 121 -2.20 -7.60 8.45
N ASN A 122 -1.67 -7.61 9.67
CA ASN A 122 -2.46 -7.44 10.88
C ASN A 122 -3.08 -6.05 10.98
N ALA A 123 -2.37 -5.00 10.57
CA ALA A 123 -2.90 -3.64 10.51
C ALA A 123 -4.08 -3.55 9.52
N LEU A 124 -3.95 -4.13 8.32
CA LEU A 124 -5.05 -4.20 7.34
C LEU A 124 -6.28 -4.91 7.92
N LYS A 125 -6.12 -6.09 8.53
CA LYS A 125 -7.23 -6.83 9.15
C LYS A 125 -7.88 -6.06 10.30
N LYS A 126 -7.09 -5.33 11.08
CA LYS A 126 -7.60 -4.52 12.19
C LYS A 126 -8.42 -3.32 11.70
N THR A 127 -8.00 -2.70 10.60
CA THR A 127 -8.70 -1.55 10.02
C THR A 127 -9.94 -1.97 9.20
N ASN A 128 -9.96 -3.20 8.67
CA ASN A 128 -11.10 -3.71 7.92
C ASN A 128 -11.26 -5.23 8.11
N PRO A 129 -12.28 -5.68 8.88
CA PRO A 129 -12.54 -7.10 9.11
C PRO A 129 -12.87 -7.91 7.84
N GLN A 130 -13.23 -7.26 6.73
CA GLN A 130 -13.53 -7.91 5.45
C GLN A 130 -12.27 -8.15 4.62
N VAL A 131 -11.10 -7.67 5.06
CA VAL A 131 -9.84 -7.89 4.35
C VAL A 131 -9.36 -9.32 4.54
N GLU A 132 -9.20 -10.01 3.44
CA GLU A 132 -8.57 -11.33 3.36
C GLU A 132 -7.12 -11.15 2.92
N ALA A 133 -6.21 -11.15 3.88
CA ALA A 133 -4.77 -11.03 3.66
C ALA A 133 -3.99 -11.95 4.58
N TRP A 134 -2.86 -12.46 4.11
CA TRP A 134 -1.96 -13.29 4.90
C TRP A 134 -0.53 -13.19 4.39
N MET A 135 0.40 -13.71 5.17
CA MET A 135 1.80 -13.85 4.77
C MET A 135 2.11 -15.31 4.45
N GLU A 136 2.91 -15.53 3.43
CA GLU A 136 3.50 -16.83 3.13
C GLU A 136 5.02 -16.77 3.26
N ASP A 137 5.56 -17.89 3.75
CA ASP A 137 7.00 -18.12 3.89
C ASP A 137 7.34 -19.47 3.28
N GLY A 138 7.72 -19.48 2.02
CA GLY A 138 7.99 -20.71 1.27
C GLY A 138 8.91 -20.47 0.07
N GLY A 139 9.54 -21.54 -0.42
CA GLY A 139 10.36 -21.50 -1.63
C GLY A 139 11.55 -20.51 -1.57
N GLY A 140 12.06 -20.23 -0.36
CA GLY A 140 13.14 -19.25 -0.18
C GLY A 140 12.68 -17.80 -0.11
N ARG A 141 11.43 -17.48 -0.42
CA ARG A 141 10.87 -16.11 -0.43
C ARG A 141 9.78 -15.91 0.60
N VAL A 142 9.63 -14.68 1.03
CA VAL A 142 8.52 -14.23 1.88
C VAL A 142 7.58 -13.40 1.02
N ALA A 143 6.28 -13.64 1.13
CA ALA A 143 5.28 -12.95 0.36
C ALA A 143 4.13 -12.44 1.24
N CYS A 144 3.57 -11.29 0.87
CA CYS A 144 2.29 -10.80 1.37
C CYS A 144 1.23 -11.08 0.30
N ILE A 145 0.09 -11.64 0.70
CA ILE A 145 -1.03 -11.97 -0.18
C ILE A 145 -2.26 -11.19 0.25
N GLU A 146 -3.02 -10.69 -0.70
CA GLU A 146 -4.26 -9.98 -0.48
C GLU A 146 -5.33 -10.42 -1.48
N ALA A 147 -6.37 -11.09 -0.97
CA ALA A 147 -7.49 -11.58 -1.79
C ALA A 147 -8.61 -10.54 -1.97
N THR A 148 -8.56 -9.43 -1.24
CA THR A 148 -9.53 -8.31 -1.31
C THR A 148 -8.86 -6.98 -1.66
N CYS A 149 -7.86 -7.01 -2.54
CA CYS A 149 -7.02 -5.84 -2.84
C CYS A 149 -7.84 -4.63 -3.32
N ALA A 150 -7.79 -3.54 -2.56
CA ALA A 150 -8.53 -2.32 -2.84
C ALA A 150 -7.95 -1.52 -4.02
N ILE A 151 -6.65 -1.67 -4.32
CA ILE A 151 -6.00 -0.91 -5.40
C ILE A 151 -6.49 -1.35 -6.77
N CYS A 152 -6.74 -2.64 -6.94
CA CYS A 152 -7.19 -3.21 -8.21
C CYS A 152 -8.68 -3.65 -8.21
N HIS A 153 -9.46 -3.27 -7.19
CA HIS A 153 -10.87 -3.60 -7.11
C HIS A 153 -11.65 -3.13 -8.34
N GLY A 154 -12.32 -4.05 -9.02
CA GLY A 154 -13.09 -3.75 -10.23
C GLY A 154 -12.29 -3.33 -11.47
N ARG A 155 -10.96 -3.40 -11.42
CA ARG A 155 -10.08 -3.09 -12.55
C ARG A 155 -9.69 -4.35 -13.32
N THR A 156 -9.39 -4.18 -14.61
CA THR A 156 -8.85 -5.22 -15.50
C THR A 156 -7.55 -4.73 -16.12
N SER A 157 -6.53 -5.59 -16.21
CA SER A 157 -5.21 -5.25 -16.76
C SER A 157 -4.51 -6.49 -17.30
N GLU A 158 -3.67 -6.34 -18.31
CA GLU A 158 -2.79 -7.41 -18.80
C GLU A 158 -1.56 -7.60 -17.91
N THR A 159 -1.22 -6.60 -17.10
CA THR A 159 -0.04 -6.61 -16.21
C THR A 159 -0.45 -6.29 -14.78
N PRO A 160 0.32 -6.73 -13.77
CA PRO A 160 0.13 -6.31 -12.37
C PRO A 160 0.12 -4.79 -12.24
N LEU A 161 -0.77 -4.25 -11.38
CA LEU A 161 -0.97 -2.79 -11.29
C LEU A 161 -0.98 -2.22 -9.86
N CYS A 162 -0.73 -3.04 -8.83
CA CYS A 162 -0.78 -2.56 -7.45
C CYS A 162 0.51 -1.81 -7.03
N HIS A 163 0.91 -0.83 -7.85
CA HIS A 163 2.18 -0.11 -7.73
C HIS A 163 2.33 0.66 -6.41
N LEU A 164 1.23 1.18 -5.85
CA LEU A 164 1.24 1.82 -4.55
C LEU A 164 1.66 0.82 -3.46
N TYR A 165 1.12 -0.39 -3.47
CA TYR A 165 1.52 -1.45 -2.54
C TYR A 165 2.99 -1.85 -2.70
N LEU A 166 3.48 -1.95 -3.94
CA LEU A 166 4.91 -2.20 -4.18
C LEU A 166 5.80 -1.16 -3.50
N GLY A 167 5.41 0.11 -3.55
CA GLY A 167 6.11 1.18 -2.85
C GLY A 167 6.05 1.06 -1.33
N SER A 168 4.85 0.83 -0.79
CA SER A 168 4.62 0.72 0.65
C SER A 168 5.34 -0.49 1.25
N ILE A 169 5.25 -1.67 0.63
CA ILE A 169 5.95 -2.88 1.08
C ILE A 169 7.47 -2.70 0.96
N GLY A 170 7.95 -2.10 -0.14
CA GLY A 170 9.38 -1.84 -0.33
C GLY A 170 9.96 -0.96 0.77
N GLU A 171 9.25 0.11 1.15
CA GLU A 171 9.68 0.99 2.24
C GLU A 171 9.59 0.31 3.60
N ALA A 172 8.56 -0.49 3.85
CA ALA A 172 8.41 -1.27 5.06
C ALA A 172 9.59 -2.24 5.26
N VAL A 173 9.95 -2.96 4.19
CA VAL A 173 11.10 -3.89 4.22
C VAL A 173 12.40 -3.12 4.42
N ARG A 174 12.60 -1.98 3.71
CA ARG A 174 13.77 -1.12 3.89
C ARG A 174 13.87 -0.60 5.33
N TRP A 175 12.77 -0.16 5.91
CA TRP A 175 12.73 0.29 7.31
C TRP A 175 13.14 -0.83 8.29
N ALA A 176 12.65 -2.04 8.07
CA ALA A 176 12.91 -3.17 8.96
C ALA A 176 14.34 -3.73 8.80
N THR A 177 14.89 -3.73 7.60
CA THR A 177 16.19 -4.38 7.28
C THR A 177 17.36 -3.39 7.19
N GLY A 178 17.08 -2.12 6.89
CA GLY A 178 18.09 -1.12 6.54
C GLY A 178 18.59 -1.22 5.10
N ARG A 179 18.01 -2.13 4.28
CA ARG A 179 18.45 -2.40 2.89
C ARG A 179 17.25 -2.33 1.94
N GLU A 180 17.48 -1.90 0.71
CA GLU A 180 16.49 -1.99 -0.34
C GLU A 180 16.37 -3.42 -0.86
N HIS A 181 15.14 -3.88 -1.06
CA HIS A 181 14.83 -5.16 -1.65
C HIS A 181 14.03 -4.98 -2.94
N ASN A 182 14.12 -5.95 -3.84
CA ASN A 182 13.25 -5.98 -5.01
C ASN A 182 11.89 -6.57 -4.60
N ILE A 183 10.84 -5.75 -4.67
CA ILE A 183 9.46 -6.21 -4.42
C ILE A 183 8.76 -6.40 -5.75
N ILE A 184 8.21 -7.58 -5.96
CA ILE A 184 7.57 -7.97 -7.22
C ILE A 184 6.13 -8.40 -6.94
N GLU A 185 5.17 -7.84 -7.69
CA GLU A 185 3.81 -8.37 -7.76
C GLU A 185 3.78 -9.49 -8.81
N THR A 186 3.72 -10.74 -8.33
CA THR A 186 3.76 -11.94 -9.19
C THR A 186 2.38 -12.40 -9.63
N GLN A 187 1.33 -12.06 -8.85
CA GLN A 187 -0.07 -12.29 -9.17
C GLN A 187 -0.88 -11.04 -8.86
N CYS A 188 -1.90 -10.76 -9.67
CA CYS A 188 -2.76 -9.58 -9.52
C CYS A 188 -4.21 -9.91 -9.89
N ILE A 189 -5.15 -9.58 -9.01
CA ILE A 189 -6.59 -9.78 -9.23
C ILE A 189 -7.06 -9.12 -10.53
N ALA A 190 -6.56 -7.93 -10.86
CA ALA A 190 -6.91 -7.23 -12.09
C ALA A 190 -6.48 -7.97 -13.35
N ARG A 191 -5.53 -8.90 -13.25
CA ARG A 191 -5.07 -9.77 -14.32
C ARG A 191 -5.86 -11.08 -14.41
N GLY A 192 -6.78 -11.30 -13.48
CA GLY A 192 -7.57 -12.54 -13.39
C GLY A 192 -7.00 -13.56 -12.40
N ASP A 193 -5.93 -13.25 -11.69
CA ASP A 193 -5.40 -14.12 -10.64
C ASP A 193 -6.34 -14.17 -9.42
N PRO A 194 -6.29 -15.23 -8.59
CA PRO A 194 -7.18 -15.37 -7.43
C PRO A 194 -6.92 -14.34 -6.33
N TYR A 195 -5.73 -13.81 -6.24
CA TYR A 195 -5.28 -12.80 -5.25
C TYR A 195 -4.14 -11.95 -5.81
N CYS A 196 -3.81 -10.86 -5.14
CA CYS A 196 -2.58 -10.12 -5.36
C CYS A 196 -1.48 -10.71 -4.47
N ARG A 197 -0.31 -11.01 -5.05
CA ARG A 197 0.85 -11.60 -4.38
C ARG A 197 2.08 -10.72 -4.56
N PHE A 198 2.64 -10.28 -3.44
CA PHE A 198 3.82 -9.42 -3.39
C PHE A 198 4.98 -10.18 -2.76
N GLU A 199 5.97 -10.52 -3.55
CA GLU A 199 7.16 -11.25 -3.11
C GLU A 199 8.31 -10.32 -2.79
N VAL A 200 8.98 -10.59 -1.67
CA VAL A 200 10.24 -9.94 -1.32
C VAL A 200 11.37 -10.76 -1.94
N GLY A 201 12.05 -10.16 -2.90
CA GLY A 201 13.25 -10.71 -3.52
C GLY A 201 14.52 -10.37 -2.74
N ASP A 202 15.65 -10.64 -3.38
CA ASP A 202 16.95 -10.35 -2.80
C ASP A 202 17.15 -8.85 -2.56
N ALA A 203 18.02 -8.55 -1.60
CA ALA A 203 18.46 -7.18 -1.40
C ALA A 203 19.19 -6.69 -2.65
N LYS A 204 18.99 -5.42 -2.97
CA LYS A 204 19.76 -4.79 -4.05
C LYS A 204 21.20 -4.58 -3.60
N ASP A 205 22.13 -4.83 -4.49
CA ASP A 205 23.53 -4.45 -4.28
C ASP A 205 23.62 -2.92 -4.12
N ALA A 206 24.45 -2.49 -3.17
CA ALA A 206 24.66 -1.09 -2.81
C ALA A 206 25.44 -0.33 -3.88
#